data_ee7f0b92d1bff0f82d8d559b7010e6b8
#
_entry.id   ee7f0b92d1bff0f82d8d559b7010e6b8
#
_cell.length_a   1.000
_cell.length_b   1.000
_cell.length_c   1.000
_cell.angle_alpha   90.00
_cell.angle_beta   90.00
_cell.angle_gamma   90.00
#
_symmetry.space_group_name_H-M   'P 1'
#
loop_
_entity.id
_entity.type
_entity.pdbx_description
1 polymer ?
#
loop_
_entity_poly.entity_id
_entity_poly.type
_entity_poly.pdbx_seq_one_letter_code
_entity_poly.pdbx_strand_id
1 'polypeptide(L)'
;IIRFALEMRRRVKEQLKKLGGMEFYDVNFSYIDKDSFEETYVSVPEQGGGKLIPEGICNPGQVYTVSQGKSGMIGVFRLESQMLPGNGKFERTGLGSDREAKEATNTAFNFLKANAGHISGTISTTTKDYIVNYQDLQGIGMTSRLALPTLIALASIALNKPTVSSLAVMGEISIAGTMMKVDELANALQVCLDSGAKKVLLPI
;
A
#
# COMPACT_ATOMS: atom_id res chain seq x y z
N ILE A 1 -1.79 10.19 15.01
CA ILE A 1 -0.44 9.67 14.71
C ILE A 1 0.19 10.50 13.60
N ILE A 2 -0.45 10.70 12.44
CA ILE A 2 0.07 11.50 11.32
C ILE A 2 0.42 12.93 11.76
N ARG A 3 -0.48 13.61 12.49
CA ARG A 3 -0.22 14.95 13.03
C ARG A 3 0.97 14.98 13.97
N PHE A 4 1.16 13.94 14.77
CA PHE A 4 2.30 13.83 15.69
C PHE A 4 3.62 13.66 14.93
N ALA A 5 3.66 12.79 13.92
CA ALA A 5 4.85 12.60 13.11
C ALA A 5 5.25 13.86 12.35
N LEU A 6 4.29 14.59 11.77
CA LEU A 6 4.52 15.87 11.10
C LEU A 6 5.02 16.95 12.08
N GLU A 7 4.43 17.01 13.26
CA GLU A 7 4.84 17.98 14.30
C GLU A 7 6.26 17.67 14.81
N MET A 8 6.60 16.41 15.02
CA MET A 8 7.95 16.01 15.41
C MET A 8 8.97 16.37 14.33
N ARG A 9 8.66 16.11 13.06
CA ARG A 9 9.53 16.49 11.93
C ARG A 9 9.74 18.00 11.88
N ARG A 10 8.67 18.80 12.06
CA ARG A 10 8.75 20.25 12.11
C ARG A 10 9.64 20.73 13.25
N ARG A 11 9.46 20.19 14.46
CA ARG A 11 10.27 20.54 15.65
C ARG A 11 11.74 20.20 15.47
N VAL A 12 12.06 19.04 14.89
CA VAL A 12 13.43 18.68 14.59
C VAL A 12 14.05 19.66 13.59
N LYS A 13 13.36 20.00 12.51
CA LYS A 13 13.81 21.02 11.54
C LYS A 13 14.04 22.41 12.20
N GLU A 14 13.13 22.82 13.09
CA GLU A 14 13.26 24.09 13.80
C GLU A 14 14.42 24.10 14.80
N GLN A 15 14.66 23.00 15.50
CA GLN A 15 15.79 22.86 16.42
C GLN A 15 17.13 22.85 15.68
N LEU A 16 17.21 22.13 14.57
CA LEU A 16 18.41 22.11 13.72
C LEU A 16 18.71 23.50 13.15
N LYS A 17 17.68 24.28 12.79
CA LYS A 17 17.83 25.68 12.39
C LYS A 17 18.36 26.59 13.53
N LYS A 18 17.90 26.35 14.76
CA LYS A 18 18.33 27.13 15.96
C LYS A 18 19.76 26.81 16.39
N LEU A 19 20.24 25.61 16.13
CA LEU A 19 21.62 25.19 16.43
C LEU A 19 22.66 25.79 15.46
N GLY A 20 22.23 26.65 14.55
CA GLY A 20 23.09 27.61 13.86
C GLY A 20 24.02 27.01 12.81
N GLY A 21 23.73 25.80 12.41
CA GLY A 21 24.80 25.18 11.71
C GLY A 21 24.48 24.70 10.30
N MET A 22 24.61 25.57 9.31
CA MET A 22 24.90 25.05 7.96
C MET A 22 26.10 24.11 7.98
N GLU A 23 27.12 24.41 8.76
CA GLU A 23 28.29 23.54 8.97
C GLU A 23 27.93 22.21 9.66
N PHE A 24 26.99 22.19 10.59
CA PHE A 24 26.52 20.97 11.22
C PHE A 24 25.69 20.09 10.23
N TYR A 25 24.98 20.73 9.33
CA TYR A 25 24.28 20.06 8.23
C TYR A 25 25.29 19.42 7.24
N ASP A 26 26.30 20.16 6.85
CA ASP A 26 27.28 19.70 5.87
C ASP A 26 28.17 18.59 6.40
N VAL A 27 28.51 18.58 7.69
CA VAL A 27 29.44 17.63 8.30
C VAL A 27 28.78 16.34 8.76
N ASN A 28 27.56 16.42 9.32
CA ASN A 28 26.91 15.28 9.96
C ASN A 28 25.74 14.66 9.18
N PHE A 29 25.25 15.36 8.17
CA PHE A 29 24.12 14.92 7.37
C PHE A 29 24.44 14.84 5.88
N SER A 30 25.71 14.74 5.50
CA SER A 30 26.11 14.47 4.12
C SER A 30 25.59 13.13 3.57
N TYR A 31 25.12 12.26 4.46
CA TYR A 31 24.38 11.03 4.10
C TYR A 31 22.87 11.20 4.06
N ILE A 32 22.35 12.25 4.66
CA ILE A 32 20.96 12.61 4.64
C ILE A 32 20.93 14.02 4.07
N ASP A 33 21.32 14.11 2.82
CA ASP A 33 21.06 15.29 2.04
C ASP A 33 19.59 15.65 2.21
N LYS A 34 19.37 16.92 2.49
CA LYS A 34 18.01 17.44 2.65
C LYS A 34 17.13 17.07 1.46
N ASP A 35 17.71 17.07 0.28
CA ASP A 35 17.03 16.74 -0.96
C ASP A 35 16.80 15.23 -1.10
N SER A 36 17.75 14.38 -0.73
CA SER A 36 17.57 12.93 -0.72
C SER A 36 16.59 12.46 0.35
N PHE A 37 16.54 13.14 1.50
CA PHE A 37 15.56 12.85 2.54
C PHE A 37 14.16 13.34 2.14
N GLU A 38 14.06 14.47 1.46
CA GLU A 38 12.83 14.95 0.87
C GLU A 38 12.41 14.08 -0.31
N GLU A 39 13.30 13.65 -1.17
CA GLU A 39 13.03 12.72 -2.27
C GLU A 39 12.60 11.33 -1.81
N THR A 40 13.09 10.84 -0.68
CA THR A 40 12.66 9.55 -0.12
C THR A 40 11.23 9.60 0.43
N TYR A 41 10.77 10.76 0.85
CA TYR A 41 9.48 10.95 1.51
C TYR A 41 8.53 11.91 0.81
N VAL A 42 9.03 12.78 -0.06
CA VAL A 42 8.18 13.59 -0.93
C VAL A 42 7.81 12.73 -2.12
N SER A 43 6.65 12.24 -1.97
CA SER A 43 6.05 11.49 -3.00
C SER A 43 5.95 12.32 -4.27
N VAL A 44 6.15 11.69 -5.27
CA VAL A 44 5.76 11.76 -6.63
C VAL A 44 4.50 12.58 -7.05
N PRO A 45 3.68 13.23 -6.23
CA PRO A 45 2.76 14.23 -6.73
C PRO A 45 3.43 15.31 -7.58
N GLU A 46 4.70 15.59 -7.35
CA GLU A 46 5.45 16.55 -8.16
C GLU A 46 5.81 16.02 -9.56
N GLN A 47 5.92 14.70 -9.72
CA GLN A 47 6.23 14.09 -11.01
C GLN A 47 5.00 13.81 -11.88
N GLY A 48 3.79 13.82 -11.33
CA GLY A 48 2.58 13.40 -12.06
C GLY A 48 1.41 14.39 -12.04
N GLY A 49 1.52 15.51 -11.38
CA GLY A 49 0.47 16.55 -11.40
C GLY A 49 -0.86 16.18 -10.74
N GLY A 50 -0.92 15.16 -9.91
CA GLY A 50 -2.14 14.76 -9.22
C GLY A 50 -1.94 13.77 -8.10
N LYS A 51 -2.94 13.67 -7.21
CA LYS A 51 -2.97 12.68 -6.13
C LYS A 51 -3.06 11.28 -6.72
N LEU A 52 -2.16 10.38 -6.31
CA LEU A 52 -2.13 8.99 -6.78
C LEU A 52 -3.33 8.19 -6.27
N ILE A 53 -3.83 8.53 -5.09
CA ILE A 53 -5.04 7.95 -4.48
C ILE A 53 -6.18 8.95 -4.70
N PRO A 54 -7.18 8.62 -5.53
CA PRO A 54 -8.24 9.54 -5.89
C PRO A 54 -9.18 9.84 -4.71
N GLU A 55 -9.81 11.01 -4.74
CA GLU A 55 -10.79 11.43 -3.73
C GLU A 55 -12.16 10.77 -3.89
N GLY A 56 -12.48 10.29 -5.08
CA GLY A 56 -13.76 9.65 -5.38
C GLY A 56 -13.88 8.22 -4.87
N ILE A 57 -15.07 7.65 -5.04
CA ILE A 57 -15.31 6.23 -4.79
C ILE A 57 -14.63 5.43 -5.90
N CYS A 58 -13.79 4.47 -5.50
CA CYS A 58 -13.16 3.54 -6.44
C CYS A 58 -14.16 2.53 -6.99
N ASN A 59 -13.82 1.89 -8.09
CA ASN A 59 -14.59 0.75 -8.59
C ASN A 59 -14.45 -0.46 -7.65
N PRO A 60 -15.44 -1.37 -7.61
CA PRO A 60 -15.27 -2.64 -6.91
C PRO A 60 -14.00 -3.36 -7.38
N GLY A 61 -13.24 -3.89 -6.43
CA GLY A 61 -11.97 -4.57 -6.72
C GLY A 61 -10.77 -3.64 -6.92
N GLN A 62 -10.92 -2.33 -6.85
CA GLN A 62 -9.83 -1.38 -6.91
C GLN A 62 -9.39 -0.97 -5.50
N VAL A 63 -8.11 -1.20 -5.18
CA VAL A 63 -7.52 -0.95 -3.87
C VAL A 63 -6.15 -0.29 -4.04
N TYR A 64 -5.85 0.65 -3.15
CA TYR A 64 -4.54 1.27 -3.06
C TYR A 64 -3.82 0.81 -1.80
N THR A 65 -2.52 0.56 -1.91
CA THR A 65 -1.64 0.24 -0.80
C THR A 65 -0.38 1.08 -0.86
N VAL A 66 0.21 1.33 0.30
CA VAL A 66 1.51 2.01 0.42
C VAL A 66 2.46 1.07 1.13
N SER A 67 3.59 0.83 0.52
CA SER A 67 4.59 -0.10 1.06
C SER A 67 5.98 0.17 0.47
N GLN A 68 6.99 -0.43 1.08
CA GLN A 68 8.34 -0.40 0.56
C GLN A 68 8.46 -1.31 -0.66
N GLY A 69 8.96 -0.76 -1.75
CA GLY A 69 9.30 -1.50 -2.96
C GLY A 69 10.73 -2.08 -2.94
N LYS A 70 11.12 -2.76 -4.00
CA LYS A 70 12.46 -3.37 -4.13
C LYS A 70 13.62 -2.38 -4.11
N SER A 71 13.38 -1.15 -4.52
CA SER A 71 14.38 -0.07 -4.42
C SER A 71 14.67 0.36 -2.99
N GLY A 72 13.88 -0.09 -2.01
CA GLY A 72 13.91 0.40 -0.63
C GLY A 72 13.08 1.66 -0.40
N MET A 73 12.57 2.28 -1.45
CA MET A 73 11.67 3.44 -1.36
C MET A 73 10.26 3.01 -1.01
N ILE A 74 9.54 3.88 -0.31
CA ILE A 74 8.12 3.68 0.02
C ILE A 74 7.27 4.39 -1.03
N GLY A 75 6.30 3.70 -1.58
CA GLY A 75 5.44 4.25 -2.62
C GLY A 75 4.08 3.60 -2.69
N VAL A 76 3.30 4.05 -3.67
CA VAL A 76 1.90 3.68 -3.88
C VAL A 76 1.79 2.60 -4.94
N PHE A 77 1.03 1.57 -4.61
CA PHE A 77 0.65 0.50 -5.53
C PHE A 77 -0.86 0.47 -5.68
N ARG A 78 -1.32 0.17 -6.88
CA ARG A 78 -2.73 0.00 -7.20
C ARG A 78 -3.00 -1.46 -7.56
N LEU A 79 -4.07 -1.99 -6.99
CA LEU A 79 -4.62 -3.31 -7.31
C LEU A 79 -5.95 -3.10 -8.03
N GLU A 80 -6.16 -3.81 -9.13
CA GLU A 80 -7.40 -3.83 -9.87
C GLU A 80 -7.83 -5.28 -10.11
N SER A 81 -9.03 -5.62 -9.65
CA SER A 81 -9.53 -6.98 -9.67
C SER A 81 -10.71 -7.13 -10.58
N GLN A 82 -10.80 -8.30 -11.22
CA GLN A 82 -11.97 -8.73 -11.98
C GLN A 82 -12.39 -10.12 -11.51
N MET A 83 -13.68 -10.41 -11.66
CA MET A 83 -14.26 -11.72 -11.37
C MET A 83 -15.08 -12.18 -12.57
N LEU A 84 -14.84 -13.40 -13.01
CA LEU A 84 -15.48 -14.01 -14.16
C LEU A 84 -16.11 -15.36 -13.77
N PRO A 85 -17.15 -15.84 -14.48
CA PRO A 85 -17.57 -17.23 -14.36
C PRO A 85 -16.38 -18.16 -14.68
N GLY A 86 -16.18 -19.18 -13.85
CA GLY A 86 -15.03 -20.05 -14.01
C GLY A 86 -15.04 -21.25 -13.06
N ASN A 87 -13.88 -21.73 -12.67
CA ASN A 87 -13.71 -22.92 -11.84
C ASN A 87 -12.75 -22.71 -10.65
N GLY A 88 -12.60 -21.48 -10.19
CA GLY A 88 -11.81 -21.15 -9.01
C GLY A 88 -10.33 -20.86 -9.30
N LYS A 89 -10.01 -20.42 -10.51
CA LYS A 89 -8.65 -19.96 -10.84
C LYS A 89 -8.36 -18.59 -10.25
N PHE A 90 -7.09 -18.40 -9.91
CA PHE A 90 -6.57 -17.10 -9.49
C PHE A 90 -5.42 -16.69 -10.40
N GLU A 91 -5.63 -15.67 -11.21
CA GLU A 91 -4.64 -15.12 -12.13
C GLU A 91 -4.10 -13.77 -11.58
N ARG A 92 -2.83 -13.52 -11.81
CA ARG A 92 -2.10 -12.35 -11.34
C ARG A 92 -1.25 -11.80 -12.44
N THR A 93 -1.35 -10.48 -12.64
CA THR A 93 -0.53 -9.74 -13.59
C THR A 93 0.19 -8.59 -12.90
N GLY A 94 1.30 -8.13 -13.47
CA GLY A 94 2.05 -7.00 -12.92
C GLY A 94 3.11 -7.35 -11.86
N LEU A 95 3.15 -8.61 -11.34
CA LEU A 95 4.13 -9.01 -10.33
C LEU A 95 5.51 -9.39 -10.91
N GLY A 96 5.63 -9.48 -12.22
CA GLY A 96 6.87 -9.90 -12.87
C GLY A 96 7.35 -11.29 -12.40
N SER A 97 8.65 -11.41 -12.14
CA SER A 97 9.27 -12.64 -11.61
C SER A 97 9.32 -12.70 -10.08
N ASP A 98 8.71 -11.75 -9.37
CA ASP A 98 8.77 -11.65 -7.92
C ASP A 98 8.06 -12.83 -7.25
N ARG A 99 8.85 -13.73 -6.66
CA ARG A 99 8.35 -14.93 -6.01
C ARG A 99 7.63 -14.62 -4.71
N GLU A 100 8.19 -13.74 -3.89
CA GLU A 100 7.63 -13.36 -2.59
C GLU A 100 6.28 -12.65 -2.75
N ALA A 101 6.19 -11.72 -3.70
CA ALA A 101 4.93 -11.08 -4.04
C ALA A 101 3.87 -12.09 -4.52
N LYS A 102 4.27 -13.07 -5.34
CA LYS A 102 3.37 -14.16 -5.77
C LYS A 102 2.91 -15.04 -4.60
N GLU A 103 3.79 -15.35 -3.67
CA GLU A 103 3.46 -16.14 -2.47
C GLU A 103 2.50 -15.37 -1.55
N ALA A 104 2.74 -14.07 -1.30
CA ALA A 104 1.87 -13.22 -0.52
C ALA A 104 0.44 -13.15 -1.10
N THR A 105 0.33 -12.98 -2.41
CA THR A 105 -0.97 -12.93 -3.10
C THR A 105 -1.69 -14.28 -3.07
N ASN A 106 -0.97 -15.40 -3.15
CA ASN A 106 -1.55 -16.73 -2.95
C ASN A 106 -2.08 -16.93 -1.54
N THR A 107 -1.37 -16.44 -0.53
CA THR A 107 -1.81 -16.47 0.87
C THR A 107 -3.16 -15.79 1.02
N ALA A 108 -3.33 -14.60 0.43
CA ALA A 108 -4.59 -13.87 0.44
C ALA A 108 -5.74 -14.66 -0.21
N PHE A 109 -5.50 -15.24 -1.38
CA PHE A 109 -6.53 -16.01 -2.07
C PHE A 109 -6.90 -17.32 -1.35
N ASN A 110 -5.92 -18.01 -0.78
CA ASN A 110 -6.16 -19.20 0.03
C ASN A 110 -6.93 -18.88 1.31
N PHE A 111 -6.62 -17.74 1.95
CA PHE A 111 -7.40 -17.26 3.09
C PHE A 111 -8.85 -16.96 2.69
N LEU A 112 -9.06 -16.29 1.56
CA LEU A 112 -10.41 -16.03 1.05
C LEU A 112 -11.17 -17.33 0.79
N LYS A 113 -10.53 -18.32 0.15
CA LYS A 113 -11.15 -19.64 -0.11
C LYS A 113 -11.59 -20.34 1.16
N ALA A 114 -10.73 -20.33 2.18
CA ALA A 114 -11.02 -20.98 3.46
C ALA A 114 -12.12 -20.27 4.26
N ASN A 115 -12.27 -18.96 4.08
CA ASN A 115 -13.13 -18.11 4.90
C ASN A 115 -14.29 -17.46 4.13
N ALA A 116 -14.50 -17.80 2.87
CA ALA A 116 -15.54 -17.19 2.03
C ALA A 116 -16.92 -17.16 2.70
N GLY A 117 -17.35 -18.28 3.25
CA GLY A 117 -18.63 -18.40 3.94
C GLY A 117 -18.76 -17.55 5.21
N HIS A 118 -17.65 -17.29 5.90
CA HIS A 118 -17.61 -16.41 7.07
C HIS A 118 -17.66 -14.93 6.69
N ILE A 119 -17.08 -14.57 5.54
CA ILE A 119 -17.07 -13.20 5.02
C ILE A 119 -18.47 -12.88 4.46
N SER A 120 -18.97 -13.74 3.57
CA SER A 120 -20.33 -13.65 3.03
C SER A 120 -20.70 -14.94 2.29
N GLY A 121 -21.92 -15.40 2.50
CA GLY A 121 -22.47 -16.55 1.76
C GLY A 121 -22.61 -16.35 0.25
N THR A 122 -22.42 -15.11 -0.24
CA THR A 122 -22.47 -14.80 -1.69
C THR A 122 -21.14 -14.97 -2.39
N ILE A 123 -20.03 -15.10 -1.65
CA ILE A 123 -18.71 -15.28 -2.21
C ILE A 123 -18.53 -16.71 -2.67
N SER A 124 -18.25 -16.89 -3.97
CA SER A 124 -17.90 -18.18 -4.54
C SER A 124 -16.46 -18.17 -5.06
N THR A 125 -15.68 -19.11 -4.58
CA THR A 125 -14.30 -19.34 -5.02
C THR A 125 -14.15 -20.63 -5.82
N THR A 126 -15.26 -21.30 -6.15
CA THR A 126 -15.29 -22.56 -6.92
C THR A 126 -15.93 -22.39 -8.29
N THR A 127 -16.85 -21.44 -8.44
CA THR A 127 -17.59 -21.16 -9.69
C THR A 127 -17.19 -19.82 -10.32
N LYS A 128 -16.23 -19.14 -9.73
CA LYS A 128 -15.72 -17.86 -10.18
C LYS A 128 -14.19 -17.89 -10.25
N ASP A 129 -13.65 -17.36 -11.34
CA ASP A 129 -12.23 -17.06 -11.47
C ASP A 129 -11.97 -15.61 -11.08
N TYR A 130 -10.80 -15.36 -10.49
CA TYR A 130 -10.38 -14.05 -10.03
C TYR A 130 -9.09 -13.64 -10.72
N ILE A 131 -9.06 -12.42 -11.21
CA ILE A 131 -7.88 -11.81 -11.85
C ILE A 131 -7.53 -10.56 -11.09
N VAL A 132 -6.28 -10.40 -10.71
CA VAL A 132 -5.77 -9.18 -10.06
C VAL A 132 -4.56 -8.66 -10.82
N ASN A 133 -4.64 -7.39 -11.22
CA ASN A 133 -3.54 -6.63 -11.78
C ASN A 133 -2.90 -5.76 -10.70
N TYR A 134 -1.58 -5.84 -10.57
CA TYR A 134 -0.78 -5.08 -9.62
C TYR A 134 0.05 -4.04 -10.37
N GLN A 135 -0.05 -2.81 -9.96
CA GLN A 135 0.61 -1.68 -10.60
C GLN A 135 1.45 -0.92 -9.58
N ASP A 136 2.73 -0.79 -9.89
CA ASP A 136 3.64 0.13 -9.21
C ASP A 136 3.47 1.50 -9.86
N LEU A 137 2.86 2.44 -9.13
CA LEU A 137 2.53 3.75 -9.68
C LEU A 137 3.72 4.70 -9.74
N GLN A 138 4.85 4.32 -9.16
CA GLN A 138 6.01 5.19 -8.99
C GLN A 138 7.30 4.61 -9.54
N GLY A 139 7.28 3.37 -10.03
CA GLY A 139 8.45 2.72 -10.61
C GLY A 139 9.52 2.34 -9.58
N ILE A 140 9.13 2.12 -8.31
CA ILE A 140 10.05 1.79 -7.22
C ILE A 140 10.36 0.29 -7.09
N GLY A 141 9.77 -0.52 -7.95
CA GLY A 141 9.82 -1.98 -7.89
C GLY A 141 8.73 -2.57 -7.03
N MET A 142 8.20 -3.72 -7.45
CA MET A 142 7.06 -4.36 -6.78
C MET A 142 7.38 -4.69 -5.31
N THR A 143 6.38 -4.60 -4.46
CA THR A 143 6.46 -5.01 -3.05
C THR A 143 6.01 -6.46 -2.85
N SER A 144 6.54 -7.14 -1.84
CA SER A 144 6.03 -8.44 -1.37
C SER A 144 4.88 -8.31 -0.37
N ARG A 145 4.62 -7.10 0.13
CA ARG A 145 3.61 -6.85 1.18
C ARG A 145 2.23 -6.61 0.60
N LEU A 146 1.71 -7.62 -0.11
CA LEU A 146 0.46 -7.52 -0.88
C LEU A 146 -0.68 -8.40 -0.34
N ALA A 147 -0.45 -9.20 0.72
CA ALA A 147 -1.45 -10.17 1.15
C ALA A 147 -2.75 -9.50 1.63
N LEU A 148 -2.68 -8.52 2.53
CA LEU A 148 -3.88 -7.84 3.01
C LEU A 148 -4.57 -7.00 1.93
N PRO A 149 -3.89 -6.13 1.18
CA PRO A 149 -4.56 -5.38 0.10
C PRO A 149 -5.15 -6.29 -0.98
N THR A 150 -4.52 -7.44 -1.30
CA THR A 150 -5.10 -8.43 -2.20
C THR A 150 -6.38 -9.04 -1.63
N LEU A 151 -6.41 -9.41 -0.36
CA LEU A 151 -7.62 -9.94 0.28
C LEU A 151 -8.77 -8.94 0.20
N ILE A 152 -8.51 -7.66 0.50
CA ILE A 152 -9.53 -6.61 0.43
C ILE A 152 -10.01 -6.40 -1.01
N ALA A 153 -9.11 -6.41 -2.00
CA ALA A 153 -9.46 -6.28 -3.40
C ALA A 153 -10.33 -7.45 -3.89
N LEU A 154 -9.98 -8.68 -3.52
CA LEU A 154 -10.75 -9.89 -3.84
C LEU A 154 -12.14 -9.88 -3.16
N ALA A 155 -12.21 -9.51 -1.90
CA ALA A 155 -13.49 -9.40 -1.19
C ALA A 155 -14.37 -8.29 -1.81
N SER A 156 -13.79 -7.15 -2.15
CA SER A 156 -14.47 -6.04 -2.80
C SER A 156 -15.11 -6.45 -4.13
N ILE A 157 -14.36 -7.12 -5.01
CA ILE A 157 -14.90 -7.57 -6.29
C ILE A 157 -15.92 -8.71 -6.12
N ALA A 158 -15.67 -9.64 -5.20
CA ALA A 158 -16.58 -10.75 -4.94
C ALA A 158 -17.95 -10.27 -4.41
N LEU A 159 -17.95 -9.22 -3.61
CA LEU A 159 -19.16 -8.59 -3.08
C LEU A 159 -19.75 -7.53 -4.03
N ASN A 160 -19.05 -7.20 -5.10
CA ASN A 160 -19.37 -6.07 -5.99
C ASN A 160 -19.60 -4.76 -5.21
N LYS A 161 -18.76 -4.50 -4.20
CA LYS A 161 -18.82 -3.31 -3.35
C LYS A 161 -17.47 -2.59 -3.36
N PRO A 162 -17.45 -1.29 -3.70
CA PRO A 162 -16.21 -0.53 -3.63
C PRO A 162 -15.74 -0.37 -2.19
N THR A 163 -14.45 -0.14 -2.03
CA THR A 163 -13.88 0.33 -0.75
C THR A 163 -14.31 1.78 -0.49
N VAL A 164 -14.16 2.25 0.74
CA VAL A 164 -14.43 3.66 1.05
C VAL A 164 -13.47 4.57 0.27
N SER A 165 -13.93 5.78 -0.05
CA SER A 165 -13.14 6.75 -0.80
C SER A 165 -11.84 7.12 -0.11
N SER A 166 -10.80 7.35 -0.89
CA SER A 166 -9.47 7.80 -0.44
C SER A 166 -8.84 6.87 0.62
N LEU A 167 -9.08 5.56 0.51
CA LEU A 167 -8.55 4.55 1.41
C LEU A 167 -7.23 3.99 0.88
N ALA A 168 -6.21 3.97 1.74
CA ALA A 168 -5.03 3.13 1.60
C ALA A 168 -5.13 1.93 2.57
N VAL A 169 -4.85 0.73 2.08
CA VAL A 169 -4.82 -0.51 2.87
C VAL A 169 -3.37 -0.90 3.07
N MET A 170 -2.92 -1.03 4.31
CA MET A 170 -1.56 -1.43 4.64
C MET A 170 -1.54 -2.62 5.58
N GLY A 171 -0.48 -3.42 5.51
CA GLY A 171 -0.28 -4.57 6.38
C GLY A 171 -0.30 -5.88 5.64
N GLU A 172 -0.08 -6.93 6.39
CA GLU A 172 -0.04 -8.29 5.88
C GLU A 172 -0.98 -9.19 6.67
N ILE A 173 -1.39 -10.28 6.05
CA ILE A 173 -2.16 -11.34 6.69
C ILE A 173 -1.49 -12.67 6.43
N SER A 174 -1.37 -13.50 7.47
CA SER A 174 -0.91 -14.87 7.34
C SER A 174 -2.03 -15.78 6.82
N ILE A 175 -1.67 -16.99 6.42
CA ILE A 175 -2.65 -17.98 5.97
C ILE A 175 -3.67 -18.36 7.06
N ALA A 176 -3.28 -18.22 8.33
CA ALA A 176 -4.15 -18.45 9.49
C ALA A 176 -5.00 -17.23 9.89
N GLY A 177 -4.84 -16.09 9.19
CA GLY A 177 -5.57 -14.86 9.48
C GLY A 177 -4.91 -13.94 10.51
N THR A 178 -3.67 -14.23 10.92
CA THR A 178 -2.94 -13.35 11.81
C THR A 178 -2.50 -12.10 11.05
N MET A 179 -2.86 -10.94 11.59
CA MET A 179 -2.45 -9.64 11.05
C MET A 179 -1.04 -9.30 11.47
N MET A 180 -0.23 -8.82 10.54
CA MET A 180 1.16 -8.44 10.79
C MET A 180 1.36 -6.94 10.66
N LYS A 181 2.31 -6.43 11.44
CA LYS A 181 2.62 -4.99 11.54
C LYS A 181 3.09 -4.42 10.19
N VAL A 182 2.86 -3.14 10.04
CA VAL A 182 3.45 -2.35 8.95
C VAL A 182 4.82 -1.86 9.40
N ASP A 183 5.85 -2.17 8.63
CA ASP A 183 7.18 -1.63 8.84
C ASP A 183 7.23 -0.16 8.45
N GLU A 184 8.12 0.58 9.08
CA GLU A 184 8.29 2.02 8.85
C GLU A 184 6.98 2.80 8.81
N LEU A 185 6.07 2.51 9.72
CA LEU A 185 4.70 3.00 9.74
C LEU A 185 4.62 4.54 9.61
N ALA A 186 5.51 5.27 10.26
CA ALA A 186 5.49 6.73 10.20
C ALA A 186 5.75 7.25 8.78
N ASN A 187 6.69 6.64 8.08
CA ASN A 187 7.05 6.98 6.70
C ASN A 187 5.94 6.58 5.74
N ALA A 188 5.40 5.38 5.89
CA ALA A 188 4.28 4.90 5.08
C ALA A 188 3.03 5.77 5.24
N LEU A 189 2.73 6.24 6.46
CA LEU A 189 1.62 7.16 6.71
C LEU A 189 1.85 8.54 6.08
N GLN A 190 3.10 9.03 6.07
CA GLN A 190 3.43 10.27 5.38
C GLN A 190 3.18 10.14 3.87
N VAL A 191 3.65 9.05 3.25
CA VAL A 191 3.41 8.78 1.83
C VAL A 191 1.91 8.63 1.52
N CYS A 192 1.13 7.97 2.40
CA CYS A 192 -0.33 7.91 2.26
C CYS A 192 -0.96 9.30 2.20
N LEU A 193 -0.58 10.19 3.13
CA LEU A 193 -1.11 11.56 3.22
C LEU A 193 -0.76 12.36 1.96
N ASP A 194 0.51 12.33 1.57
CA ASP A 194 1.02 13.08 0.41
C ASP A 194 0.40 12.58 -0.90
N SER A 195 0.14 11.28 -0.98
CA SER A 195 -0.51 10.65 -2.14
C SER A 195 -2.03 10.84 -2.20
N GLY A 196 -2.63 11.48 -1.21
CA GLY A 196 -4.06 11.82 -1.22
C GLY A 196 -4.97 10.89 -0.42
N ALA A 197 -4.42 9.93 0.33
CA ALA A 197 -5.22 9.12 1.24
C ALA A 197 -5.80 9.98 2.37
N LYS A 198 -7.08 9.80 2.63
CA LYS A 198 -7.79 10.43 3.77
C LYS A 198 -8.09 9.43 4.88
N LYS A 199 -8.01 8.16 4.55
CA LYS A 199 -8.27 7.02 5.45
C LYS A 199 -7.19 5.96 5.23
N VAL A 200 -6.82 5.30 6.30
CA VAL A 200 -5.86 4.19 6.26
C VAL A 200 -6.42 3.02 7.06
N LEU A 201 -6.45 1.86 6.45
CA LEU A 201 -6.71 0.59 7.12
C LEU A 201 -5.36 -0.08 7.39
N LEU A 202 -5.09 -0.34 8.66
CA LEU A 202 -3.85 -1.00 9.09
C LEU A 202 -4.10 -1.92 10.28
N PRO A 203 -3.28 -2.96 10.48
CA PRO A 203 -3.27 -3.78 11.69
C PRO A 203 -2.90 -2.93 12.91
N ILE A 204 -3.58 -3.18 14.02
CA ILE A 204 -3.31 -2.55 15.32
C ILE A 204 -2.64 -3.57 16.24
#